data_d20275ac09946d5fa45e1da8d91f1059
#
_entry.id   d20275ac09946d5fa45e1da8d91f1059
#
_cell.length_a   1.000
_cell.length_b   1.000
_cell.length_c   1.000
_cell.angle_alpha   90.00
_cell.angle_beta   90.00
_cell.angle_gamma   90.00
#
_symmetry.space_group_name_H-M   'P 1'
#
loop_
_entity.id
_entity.type
_entity.pdbx_description
1 polymer ?
#
loop_
_entity_poly.entity_id
_entity_poly.type
_entity_poly.pdbx_seq_one_letter_code
_entity_poly.pdbx_strand_id
1 'polypeptide(L)' 'MSNLELYKNAYVESFEIEIDIVETLEYQSISEWDSVGHMVLISTLEEKFDIMLDMDDIIDFSGFERGKEILLNYDVRI' A
#
# COMPACT_ATOMS: atom_id res chain seq x y z
N MET A 1 -8.09 0.12 15.81
CA MET A 1 -7.80 0.73 14.50
C MET A 1 -8.33 -0.19 13.40
N SER A 2 -9.06 0.36 12.44
CA SER A 2 -9.61 -0.45 11.36
C SER A 2 -8.53 -0.80 10.33
N ASN A 3 -8.80 -1.81 9.52
CA ASN A 3 -7.88 -2.18 8.43
C ASN A 3 -7.71 -1.02 7.44
N LEU A 4 -8.80 -0.29 7.17
CA LEU A 4 -8.72 0.89 6.29
C LEU A 4 -7.75 1.93 6.85
N GLU A 5 -7.82 2.20 8.14
CA GLU A 5 -6.92 3.16 8.78
C GLU A 5 -5.46 2.67 8.72
N LEU A 6 -5.23 1.38 9.00
CA LEU A 6 -3.89 0.80 8.89
C LEU A 6 -3.37 0.91 7.46
N TYR A 7 -4.24 0.63 6.49
CA TYR A 7 -3.88 0.69 5.08
C TYR A 7 -3.49 2.11 4.65
N LYS A 8 -4.31 3.09 5.00
CA LYS A 8 -4.02 4.50 4.69
C LYS A 8 -2.74 4.97 5.39
N ASN A 9 -2.58 4.59 6.65
CA ASN A 9 -1.39 4.98 7.41
C ASN A 9 -0.11 4.41 6.83
N ALA A 10 -0.17 3.23 6.19
CA ALA A 10 0.98 2.66 5.52
C ALA A 10 1.51 3.60 4.43
N TYR A 11 0.62 4.21 3.67
CA TYR A 11 0.99 5.19 2.64
C TYR A 11 1.59 6.45 3.26
N VAL A 12 0.96 6.96 4.30
CA VAL A 12 1.43 8.16 4.99
C VAL A 12 2.83 7.94 5.55
N GLU A 13 3.06 6.80 6.19
CA GLU A 13 4.37 6.47 6.77
C GLU A 13 5.44 6.25 5.69
N SER A 14 5.06 5.59 4.59
CA SER A 14 6.00 5.25 3.53
C SER A 14 6.41 6.45 2.71
N PHE A 15 5.48 7.35 2.43
CA PHE A 15 5.69 8.47 1.50
C PHE A 15 5.74 9.83 2.18
N GLU A 16 5.43 9.92 3.48
CA GLU A 16 5.40 11.15 4.25
C GLU A 16 4.48 12.20 3.60
N ILE A 17 3.27 11.76 3.26
CA ILE A 17 2.25 12.57 2.58
C ILE A 17 1.02 12.75 3.46
N GLU A 18 0.15 13.68 3.04
CA GLU A 18 -1.12 13.91 3.72
C GLU A 18 -2.07 12.75 3.47
N ILE A 19 -2.83 12.36 4.49
CA ILE A 19 -3.76 11.25 4.39
C ILE A 19 -4.87 11.53 3.37
N ASP A 20 -5.16 12.79 3.13
CA ASP A 20 -6.25 13.22 2.24
C ASP A 20 -6.08 12.76 0.80
N ILE A 21 -4.84 12.60 0.34
CA ILE A 21 -4.58 12.26 -1.06
C ILE A 21 -4.37 10.76 -1.28
N VAL A 22 -4.31 9.97 -0.22
CA VAL A 22 -3.94 8.55 -0.30
C VAL A 22 -4.84 7.77 -1.25
N GLU A 23 -6.14 8.02 -1.21
CA GLU A 23 -7.11 7.26 -2.01
C GLU A 23 -6.97 7.48 -3.51
N THR A 24 -6.30 8.55 -3.92
CA THR A 24 -6.11 8.88 -5.34
C THR A 24 -4.78 8.41 -5.90
N LEU A 25 -3.94 7.80 -5.06
CA LEU A 25 -2.57 7.48 -5.46
C LEU A 25 -2.48 6.26 -6.36
N GLU A 26 -1.58 6.38 -7.32
CA GLU A 26 -1.16 5.29 -8.20
C GLU A 26 0.36 5.30 -8.29
N TYR A 27 0.92 4.18 -8.71
CA TYR A 27 2.37 4.05 -8.85
C TYR A 27 2.91 5.17 -9.74
N GLN A 28 3.90 5.87 -9.24
CA GLN A 28 4.56 7.00 -9.91
C GLN A 28 3.68 8.25 -10.10
N SER A 29 2.50 8.30 -9.46
CA SER A 29 1.67 9.52 -9.49
C SER A 29 2.27 10.61 -8.61
N ILE A 30 3.13 10.25 -7.67
CA ILE A 30 3.93 11.18 -6.88
C ILE A 30 5.38 10.72 -6.93
N SER A 31 6.31 11.64 -6.72
CA SER A 31 7.75 11.32 -6.82
C SER A 31 8.19 10.31 -5.76
N GLU A 32 7.54 10.32 -4.61
CA GLU A 32 7.85 9.40 -3.51
C GLU A 32 7.49 7.94 -3.83
N TRP A 33 6.56 7.73 -4.74
CA TRP A 33 6.17 6.38 -5.12
C TRP A 33 6.91 5.95 -6.39
N ASP A 34 8.21 5.77 -6.24
CA ASP A 34 9.09 5.19 -7.27
C ASP A 34 9.38 3.74 -6.87
N SER A 35 10.36 3.12 -7.52
CA SER A 35 10.72 1.72 -7.27
C SER A 35 11.12 1.48 -5.81
N VAL A 36 11.88 2.41 -5.23
CA VAL A 36 12.33 2.30 -3.83
C VAL A 36 11.13 2.52 -2.90
N GLY A 37 10.36 3.58 -3.14
CA GLY A 37 9.17 3.88 -2.34
C GLY A 37 8.15 2.75 -2.39
N HIS A 38 8.03 2.10 -3.55
CA HIS A 38 7.13 0.96 -3.70
C HIS A 38 7.51 -0.16 -2.74
N MET A 39 8.80 -0.49 -2.65
CA MET A 39 9.24 -1.55 -1.75
C MET A 39 9.09 -1.16 -0.28
N VAL A 40 9.26 0.13 0.03
CA VAL A 40 9.00 0.62 1.40
C VAL A 40 7.53 0.44 1.75
N LEU A 41 6.62 0.79 0.84
CA LEU A 41 5.18 0.61 1.05
C LEU A 41 4.84 -0.87 1.25
N ILE A 42 5.36 -1.74 0.38
CA ILE A 42 5.11 -3.18 0.48
C ILE A 42 5.59 -3.73 1.84
N SER A 43 6.79 -3.38 2.25
CA SER A 43 7.35 -3.81 3.54
C SER A 43 6.48 -3.33 4.71
N THR A 44 6.02 -2.09 4.63
CA THR A 44 5.17 -1.50 5.67
C THR A 44 3.83 -2.25 5.77
N LEU A 45 3.23 -2.58 4.62
CA LEU A 45 1.97 -3.33 4.56
C LEU A 45 2.15 -4.75 5.12
N GLU A 46 3.24 -5.42 4.74
CA GLU A 46 3.52 -6.75 5.24
C GLU A 46 3.65 -6.77 6.76
N GLU A 47 4.29 -5.74 7.30
CA GLU A 47 4.47 -5.61 8.74
C GLU A 47 3.16 -5.31 9.45
N LYS A 48 2.37 -4.36 8.93
CA LYS A 48 1.12 -3.94 9.57
C LYS A 48 0.06 -5.05 9.57
N PHE A 49 0.01 -5.87 8.55
CA PHE A 49 -1.00 -6.90 8.41
C PHE A 49 -0.46 -8.30 8.68
N ASP A 50 0.82 -8.42 9.00
CA ASP A 50 1.49 -9.70 9.27
C ASP A 50 1.27 -10.69 8.12
N ILE A 51 1.56 -10.25 6.91
CA ILE A 51 1.43 -11.03 5.69
C ILE A 51 2.73 -10.95 4.89
N MET A 52 2.84 -11.83 3.89
CA MET A 52 3.96 -11.79 2.95
C MET A 52 3.39 -11.86 1.54
N LEU A 53 3.62 -10.80 0.77
CA LEU A 53 3.09 -10.70 -0.58
C LEU A 53 3.97 -11.45 -1.57
N ASP A 54 3.33 -12.13 -2.53
CA ASP A 54 4.04 -12.79 -3.62
C ASP A 54 4.61 -11.75 -4.58
N MET A 55 5.67 -12.12 -5.29
CA MET A 55 6.32 -11.22 -6.23
C MET A 55 5.35 -10.67 -7.29
N ASP A 56 4.48 -11.53 -7.82
CA ASP A 56 3.51 -11.12 -8.82
C ASP A 56 2.56 -10.05 -8.28
N ASP A 57 2.15 -10.19 -7.02
CA ASP A 57 1.26 -9.22 -6.39
C ASP A 57 1.98 -7.91 -6.09
N ILE A 58 3.27 -7.98 -5.73
CA ILE A 58 4.08 -6.78 -5.52
C ILE A 58 4.18 -5.97 -6.81
N ILE A 59 4.42 -6.64 -7.92
CA ILE A 59 4.53 -5.99 -9.24
C ILE A 59 3.18 -5.38 -9.65
N ASP A 60 2.09 -6.09 -9.36
CA ASP A 60 0.74 -5.69 -9.77
C ASP A 60 0.11 -4.63 -8.85
N PHE A 61 0.77 -4.30 -7.76
CA PHE A 61 0.27 -3.34 -6.76
C PHE A 61 0.46 -1.92 -7.30
N SER A 62 -0.49 -1.48 -8.13
CA SER A 62 -0.34 -0.27 -8.92
C SER A 62 -1.05 0.96 -8.37
N GLY A 63 -1.81 0.82 -7.29
CA GLY A 63 -2.54 1.96 -6.74
C GLY A 63 -3.36 1.57 -5.53
N PHE A 64 -4.01 2.57 -4.95
CA PHE A 64 -4.79 2.40 -3.72
C PHE A 64 -5.92 1.39 -3.91
N GLU A 65 -6.70 1.53 -4.99
CA GLU A 65 -7.84 0.63 -5.23
C GLU A 65 -7.36 -0.77 -5.60
N ARG A 66 -6.36 -0.88 -6.45
CA ARG A 66 -5.80 -2.17 -6.84
C ARG A 66 -5.20 -2.88 -5.64
N GLY A 67 -4.55 -2.14 -4.76
CA GLY A 67 -3.97 -2.68 -3.53
C GLY A 67 -5.01 -3.34 -2.63
N LYS A 68 -6.21 -2.75 -2.53
CA LYS A 68 -7.29 -3.34 -1.76
C LYS A 68 -7.69 -4.71 -2.31
N GLU A 69 -7.77 -4.84 -3.64
CA GLU A 69 -8.10 -6.10 -4.30
C GLU A 69 -7.05 -7.17 -4.02
N ILE A 70 -5.78 -6.77 -4.10
CA ILE A 70 -4.68 -7.69 -3.83
C ILE A 70 -4.69 -8.15 -2.38
N LEU A 71 -4.85 -7.23 -1.44
CA LEU A 71 -4.85 -7.56 -0.02
C LEU A 71 -6.00 -8.49 0.36
N LEU A 72 -7.11 -8.41 -0.35
CA LEU A 72 -8.24 -9.30 -0.10
C LEU A 72 -7.86 -10.77 -0.29
N ASN A 73 -6.95 -11.05 -1.20
CA ASN A 73 -6.44 -12.42 -1.43
C ASN A 73 -5.64 -12.94 -0.24
N TYR A 74 -5.25 -12.05 0.68
CA TYR A 74 -4.49 -12.40 1.89
C TYR A 74 -5.37 -12.28 3.14
N ASP A 75 -6.70 -12.29 2.94
CA ASP A 75 -7.69 -12.16 4.01
C ASP A 75 -7.63 -10.80 4.73
N VAL A 76 -7.11 -9.78 4.06
CA VAL A 76 -7.12 -8.42 4.59
C VAL A 76 -8.26 -7.66 3.94
N ARG A 77 -9.31 -7.45 4.69
CA ARG A 77 -10.51 -6.76 4.22
C ARG A 77 -10.42 -5.28 4.55
N ILE A 78 -10.33 -4.47 3.52
CA ILE A 78 -10.30 -3.02 3.65
C ILE A 78 -11.73 -2.44 3.41
#